data_70d82435cb31080c0a19ef1dabf72b79
#
_entry.id   70d82435cb31080c0a19ef1dabf72b79
#
_cell.length_a   1.000
_cell.length_b   1.000
_cell.length_c   1.000
_cell.angle_alpha   90.00
_cell.angle_beta   90.00
_cell.angle_gamma   90.00
#
_symmetry.space_group_name_H-M   'P 1'
#
loop_
_entity.id
_entity.type
_entity.pdbx_description
1 polymer ?
#
loop_
_entity_poly.entity_id
_entity_poly.type
_entity_poly.pdbx_seq_one_letter_code
_entity_poly.pdbx_strand_id
1 'polypeptide(L)'
;RTLVAQAMYEQVNYLIDYMSKDIRMAARGSITGDCNRGVKQKIGILADGGIAIKDQRNNCMEYSLAIEPASETQEEEKYIIAKRTDYSNLDPDNPYPNAPYVLPLTSKDFKVTDLNFSVLPQTTDSADGAQTKVLISLGIESKKYKDIKLKIQTLVSTRNRD
;
A
#
# COMPACT_ATOMS: atom_id res chain seq x y z
N ARG A 1 -7.70 -9.83 -27.11
CA ARG A 1 -6.59 -8.99 -26.64
C ARG A 1 -7.08 -7.63 -26.12
N THR A 2 -7.93 -6.91 -26.83
CA THR A 2 -8.45 -5.60 -26.39
C THR A 2 -9.17 -5.65 -25.06
N LEU A 3 -10.03 -6.65 -24.82
CA LEU A 3 -10.76 -6.82 -23.55
C LEU A 3 -9.81 -7.08 -22.37
N VAL A 4 -8.72 -7.81 -22.60
CA VAL A 4 -7.73 -8.07 -21.55
C VAL A 4 -6.97 -6.79 -21.20
N ALA A 5 -6.58 -6.00 -22.18
CA ALA A 5 -5.92 -4.71 -21.97
C ALA A 5 -6.83 -3.75 -21.19
N GLN A 6 -8.13 -3.72 -21.53
CA GLN A 6 -9.11 -2.91 -20.81
C GLN A 6 -9.25 -3.39 -19.35
N ALA A 7 -9.40 -4.69 -19.12
CA ALA A 7 -9.50 -5.25 -17.77
C ALA A 7 -8.23 -4.96 -16.92
N MET A 8 -7.05 -5.00 -17.54
CA MET A 8 -5.81 -4.60 -16.86
C MET A 8 -5.82 -3.13 -16.46
N TYR A 9 -6.27 -2.26 -17.36
CA TYR A 9 -6.37 -0.83 -17.08
C TYR A 9 -7.34 -0.54 -15.93
N GLU A 10 -8.50 -1.18 -15.92
CA GLU A 10 -9.49 -1.08 -14.85
C GLU A 10 -8.91 -1.61 -13.52
N GLN A 11 -8.19 -2.72 -13.54
CA GLN A 11 -7.53 -3.27 -12.35
C GLN A 11 -6.48 -2.32 -11.79
N VAL A 12 -5.64 -1.72 -12.64
CA VAL A 12 -4.62 -0.76 -12.19
C VAL A 12 -5.26 0.49 -11.60
N ASN A 13 -6.28 1.03 -12.25
CA ASN A 13 -7.00 2.20 -11.73
C ASN A 13 -7.64 1.90 -10.38
N TYR A 14 -8.26 0.73 -10.22
CA TYR A 14 -8.81 0.29 -8.95
C TYR A 14 -7.75 0.24 -7.85
N LEU A 15 -6.59 -0.38 -8.12
CA LEU A 15 -5.49 -0.48 -7.16
C LEU A 15 -4.94 0.89 -6.76
N ILE A 16 -4.72 1.76 -7.75
CA ILE A 16 -4.24 3.12 -7.52
C ILE A 16 -5.24 3.93 -6.71
N ASP A 17 -6.51 3.87 -7.05
CA ASP A 17 -7.57 4.60 -6.33
C ASP A 17 -7.72 4.10 -4.89
N TYR A 18 -7.66 2.78 -4.70
CA TYR A 18 -7.75 2.15 -3.38
C TYR A 18 -6.61 2.63 -2.46
N MET A 19 -5.35 2.54 -2.91
CA MET A 19 -4.18 3.00 -2.16
C MET A 19 -4.17 4.53 -1.98
N SER A 20 -4.55 5.28 -3.02
CA SER A 20 -4.57 6.74 -2.99
C SER A 20 -5.56 7.30 -1.96
N LYS A 21 -6.69 6.63 -1.77
CA LYS A 21 -7.68 7.03 -0.77
C LYS A 21 -7.07 7.03 0.63
N ASP A 22 -6.38 5.96 1.01
CA ASP A 22 -5.76 5.85 2.32
C ASP A 22 -4.58 6.81 2.48
N ILE A 23 -3.76 6.98 1.44
CA ILE A 23 -2.66 7.96 1.45
C ILE A 23 -3.19 9.38 1.69
N ARG A 24 -4.28 9.77 1.02
CA ARG A 24 -4.90 11.10 1.22
C ARG A 24 -5.45 11.28 2.62
N MET A 25 -5.90 10.19 3.25
CA MET A 25 -6.48 10.20 4.60
C MET A 25 -5.45 9.99 5.70
N ALA A 26 -4.16 9.87 5.36
CA ALA A 26 -3.09 9.68 6.32
C ALA A 26 -3.07 10.80 7.36
N ALA A 27 -3.09 10.41 8.63
CA ALA A 27 -3.09 11.32 9.76
C ALA A 27 -1.70 11.41 10.40
N ARG A 28 -1.39 12.57 10.98
CA ARG A 28 -0.26 12.68 11.90
C ARG A 28 -0.56 11.79 13.09
N GLY A 29 0.20 10.72 13.27
CA GLY A 29 -0.06 9.78 14.33
C GLY A 29 0.56 10.18 15.64
N SER A 30 -0.19 10.08 16.72
CA SER A 30 0.33 9.85 18.04
C SER A 30 1.00 8.48 18.11
N ILE A 31 2.07 8.36 18.85
CA ILE A 31 3.12 7.35 18.85
C ILE A 31 2.70 5.99 19.45
N THR A 32 1.45 5.78 19.73
CA THR A 32 0.98 4.55 20.37
C THR A 32 0.40 3.60 19.34
N GLY A 33 1.25 2.75 18.80
CA GLY A 33 0.88 1.69 17.87
C GLY A 33 1.92 1.48 16.79
N ASP A 34 2.26 0.24 16.57
CA ASP A 34 3.39 -0.22 15.73
C ASP A 34 3.24 0.01 14.22
N CYS A 35 2.24 0.75 13.77
CA CYS A 35 2.04 1.04 12.36
C CYS A 35 3.27 1.66 11.71
N ASN A 36 4.09 2.34 12.49
CA ASN A 36 5.33 2.98 12.05
C ASN A 36 6.46 2.87 13.06
N ARG A 37 6.51 1.85 13.87
CA ARG A 37 7.64 1.49 14.76
C ARG A 37 8.44 2.70 15.28
N GLY A 38 7.75 3.66 15.90
CA GLY A 38 8.37 4.80 16.55
C GLY A 38 8.67 6.00 15.67
N VAL A 39 8.23 6.04 14.41
CA VAL A 39 8.43 7.20 13.55
C VAL A 39 7.22 8.14 13.65
N LYS A 40 7.49 9.43 13.94
CA LYS A 40 6.48 10.50 13.98
C LYS A 40 5.87 10.84 12.59
N GLN A 41 5.98 9.94 11.62
CA GLN A 41 5.58 10.16 10.24
C GLN A 41 4.15 9.69 9.99
N LYS A 42 3.44 10.39 9.11
CA LYS A 42 2.11 10.00 8.62
C LYS A 42 2.17 8.71 7.81
N ILE A 43 3.29 8.48 7.13
CA ILE A 43 3.52 7.43 6.16
C ILE A 43 4.94 6.92 6.31
N GLY A 44 5.12 5.62 6.34
CA GLY A 44 6.43 4.96 6.42
C GLY A 44 6.62 3.93 5.32
N ILE A 45 7.87 3.77 4.89
CA ILE A 45 8.26 2.68 4.01
C ILE A 45 8.64 1.48 4.87
N LEU A 46 8.07 0.31 4.55
CA LEU A 46 8.35 -0.95 5.20
C LEU A 46 9.67 -1.55 4.71
N ALA A 47 10.25 -2.47 5.49
CA ALA A 47 11.50 -3.13 5.15
C ALA A 47 11.42 -3.96 3.84
N ASP A 48 10.23 -4.43 3.49
CA ASP A 48 9.94 -5.15 2.24
C ASP A 48 9.66 -4.24 1.03
N GLY A 49 9.79 -2.92 1.21
CA GLY A 49 9.48 -1.92 0.18
C GLY A 49 8.00 -1.53 0.11
N GLY A 50 7.16 -2.11 0.94
CA GLY A 50 5.77 -1.71 1.10
C GLY A 50 5.61 -0.36 1.79
N ILE A 51 4.38 0.09 1.94
CA ILE A 51 4.04 1.35 2.59
C ILE A 51 3.09 1.11 3.77
N ALA A 52 3.32 1.80 4.88
CA ALA A 52 2.44 1.82 6.04
C ALA A 52 1.83 3.21 6.22
N ILE A 53 0.54 3.25 6.44
CA ILE A 53 -0.25 4.47 6.55
C ILE A 53 -1.11 4.38 7.80
N LYS A 54 -1.11 5.42 8.61
CA LYS A 54 -1.99 5.54 9.77
C LYS A 54 -3.15 6.45 9.44
N ASP A 55 -4.37 6.01 9.72
CA ASP A 55 -5.56 6.84 9.58
C ASP A 55 -5.90 7.60 10.89
N GLN A 56 -6.92 8.48 10.81
CA GLN A 56 -7.38 9.28 11.95
C GLN A 56 -8.02 8.44 13.07
N ARG A 57 -8.42 7.21 12.77
CA ARG A 57 -9.05 6.29 13.73
C ARG A 57 -8.05 5.35 14.38
N ASN A 58 -6.76 5.63 14.22
CA ASN A 58 -5.67 4.79 14.72
C ASN A 58 -5.60 3.39 14.07
N ASN A 59 -6.15 3.23 12.86
CA ASN A 59 -5.93 2.03 12.07
C ASN A 59 -4.62 2.14 11.31
N CYS A 60 -3.92 1.02 11.19
CA CYS A 60 -2.76 0.88 10.32
C CYS A 60 -3.15 0.15 9.04
N MET A 61 -2.86 0.77 7.91
CA MET A 61 -2.98 0.17 6.59
C MET A 61 -1.59 -0.04 6.00
N GLU A 62 -1.28 -1.27 5.66
CA GLU A 62 -0.02 -1.64 5.03
C GLU A 62 -0.31 -2.19 3.64
N TYR A 63 0.44 -1.74 2.64
CA TYR A 63 0.40 -2.26 1.28
C TYR A 63 1.76 -2.81 0.92
N SER A 64 1.82 -4.06 0.52
CA SER A 64 3.05 -4.73 0.13
C SER A 64 2.83 -5.79 -0.94
N LEU A 65 3.93 -6.27 -1.52
CA LEU A 65 3.91 -7.44 -2.39
C LEU A 65 3.96 -8.70 -1.53
N ALA A 66 2.97 -9.57 -1.69
CA ALA A 66 3.07 -10.95 -1.27
C ALA A 66 3.63 -11.79 -2.42
N ILE A 67 4.45 -12.75 -2.09
CA ILE A 67 5.09 -13.66 -3.04
C ILE A 67 4.57 -15.06 -2.73
N GLU A 68 3.88 -15.66 -3.69
CA GLU A 68 3.56 -17.08 -3.65
C GLU A 68 4.72 -17.82 -4.32
N PRO A 69 5.45 -18.66 -3.58
CA PRO A 69 6.64 -19.31 -4.12
C PRO A 69 6.28 -20.26 -5.26
N ALA A 70 7.20 -20.38 -6.21
CA ALA A 70 7.08 -21.36 -7.29
C ALA A 70 6.93 -22.77 -6.74
N SER A 71 6.04 -23.56 -7.32
CA SER A 71 5.90 -24.99 -7.10
C SER A 71 6.29 -25.75 -8.37
N GLU A 72 6.29 -27.08 -8.31
CA GLU A 72 6.58 -27.90 -9.52
C GLU A 72 5.64 -27.62 -10.70
N THR A 73 4.47 -27.06 -10.44
CA THR A 73 3.41 -26.81 -11.43
C THR A 73 3.07 -25.34 -11.64
N GLN A 74 3.62 -24.42 -10.81
CA GLN A 74 3.29 -23.00 -10.85
C GLN A 74 4.56 -22.15 -10.77
N GLU A 75 4.64 -21.12 -11.61
CA GLU A 75 5.65 -20.06 -11.51
C GLU A 75 5.41 -19.21 -10.25
N GLU A 76 6.47 -18.59 -9.75
CA GLU A 76 6.37 -17.59 -8.66
C GLU A 76 5.36 -16.51 -9.02
N GLU A 77 4.40 -16.28 -8.14
CA GLU A 77 3.37 -15.26 -8.31
C GLU A 77 3.55 -14.14 -7.31
N LYS A 78 3.42 -12.91 -7.80
CA LYS A 78 3.42 -11.69 -6.99
C LYS A 78 2.07 -11.01 -7.08
N TYR A 79 1.52 -10.67 -5.93
CA TYR A 79 0.25 -9.95 -5.82
C TYR A 79 0.31 -8.91 -4.69
N ILE A 80 -0.54 -7.90 -4.79
CA ILE A 80 -0.62 -6.84 -3.79
C ILE A 80 -1.57 -7.27 -2.70
N ILE A 81 -1.13 -7.13 -1.45
CA ILE A 81 -1.96 -7.30 -0.27
C ILE A 81 -2.14 -5.96 0.44
N ALA A 82 -3.34 -5.76 0.95
CA ALA A 82 -3.65 -4.76 1.96
C ALA A 82 -3.78 -5.46 3.31
N LYS A 83 -3.03 -5.02 4.30
CA LYS A 83 -3.12 -5.48 5.67
C LYS A 83 -3.63 -4.34 6.54
N ARG A 84 -4.75 -4.56 7.23
CA ARG A 84 -5.31 -3.59 8.15
C ARG A 84 -5.19 -4.10 9.58
N THR A 85 -4.63 -3.28 10.44
CA THR A 85 -4.53 -3.53 11.89
C THR A 85 -5.27 -2.42 12.63
N ASP A 86 -6.18 -2.80 13.51
CA ASP A 86 -6.96 -1.86 14.31
C ASP A 86 -6.31 -1.69 15.68
N TYR A 87 -5.89 -0.46 15.97
CA TYR A 87 -5.30 -0.05 17.24
C TYR A 87 -6.26 0.85 18.06
N SER A 88 -7.51 1.03 17.63
CA SER A 88 -8.45 1.95 18.28
C SER A 88 -8.91 1.48 19.66
N ASN A 89 -8.85 0.19 19.94
CA ASN A 89 -9.36 -0.47 21.15
C ASN A 89 -8.24 -1.07 22.00
N LEU A 90 -7.07 -0.45 22.02
CA LEU A 90 -6.01 -0.87 22.93
C LEU A 90 -6.42 -0.55 24.37
N ASP A 91 -6.64 -1.58 25.17
CA ASP A 91 -6.86 -1.49 26.60
C ASP A 91 -5.49 -1.58 27.33
N PRO A 92 -5.27 -0.85 28.43
CA PRO A 92 -4.09 -1.03 29.28
C PRO A 92 -3.86 -2.49 29.70
N ASP A 93 -4.94 -3.26 29.86
CA ASP A 93 -4.88 -4.68 30.22
C ASP A 93 -4.71 -5.61 29.01
N ASN A 94 -4.93 -5.12 27.79
CA ASN A 94 -4.69 -5.84 26.54
C ASN A 94 -4.00 -4.92 25.51
N PRO A 95 -2.68 -4.76 25.61
CA PRO A 95 -1.92 -3.85 24.75
C PRO A 95 -1.72 -4.37 23.31
N TYR A 96 -2.27 -5.54 22.99
CA TYR A 96 -2.11 -6.13 21.66
C TYR A 96 -3.29 -5.77 20.76
N PRO A 97 -3.02 -5.35 19.50
CA PRO A 97 -4.08 -5.12 18.55
C PRO A 97 -4.78 -6.42 18.17
N ASN A 98 -6.01 -6.30 17.71
CA ASN A 98 -6.70 -7.43 17.10
C ASN A 98 -5.89 -8.01 15.93
N ALA A 99 -6.08 -9.30 15.64
CA ALA A 99 -5.43 -9.94 14.52
C ALA A 99 -5.64 -9.12 13.24
N PRO A 100 -4.58 -8.87 12.45
CA PRO A 100 -4.69 -8.07 11.24
C PRO A 100 -5.60 -8.75 10.21
N TYR A 101 -6.42 -7.95 9.56
CA TYR A 101 -7.17 -8.39 8.40
C TYR A 101 -6.32 -8.21 7.14
N VAL A 102 -6.13 -9.29 6.37
CA VAL A 102 -5.34 -9.28 5.14
C VAL A 102 -6.25 -9.53 3.95
N LEU A 103 -6.19 -8.64 2.96
CA LEU A 103 -6.97 -8.71 1.73
C LEU A 103 -6.05 -8.71 0.51
N PRO A 104 -6.11 -9.74 -0.35
CA PRO A 104 -5.48 -9.68 -1.65
C PRO A 104 -6.24 -8.72 -2.55
N LEU A 105 -5.52 -7.77 -3.18
CA LEU A 105 -6.12 -6.73 -4.02
C LEU A 105 -5.99 -7.04 -5.51
N THR A 106 -5.01 -7.83 -5.92
CA THR A 106 -4.78 -8.15 -7.33
C THR A 106 -5.64 -9.33 -7.75
N SER A 107 -6.30 -9.20 -8.90
CA SER A 107 -7.01 -10.32 -9.53
C SER A 107 -6.06 -11.45 -9.89
N LYS A 108 -6.54 -12.69 -9.81
CA LYS A 108 -5.79 -13.90 -10.20
C LYS A 108 -5.40 -13.96 -11.68
N ASP A 109 -6.02 -13.14 -12.53
CA ASP A 109 -5.73 -13.08 -13.98
C ASP A 109 -4.47 -12.28 -14.30
N PHE A 110 -3.95 -11.52 -13.31
CA PHE A 110 -2.82 -10.63 -13.49
C PHE A 110 -1.70 -10.96 -12.49
N LYS A 111 -0.47 -10.70 -12.92
CA LYS A 111 0.73 -10.79 -12.11
C LYS A 111 1.28 -9.39 -11.89
N VAL A 112 1.63 -9.06 -10.66
CA VAL A 112 2.34 -7.81 -10.36
C VAL A 112 3.81 -8.00 -10.70
N THR A 113 4.33 -7.14 -11.55
CA THR A 113 5.74 -7.15 -11.95
C THR A 113 6.58 -6.20 -11.11
N ASP A 114 5.96 -5.12 -10.65
CA ASP A 114 6.63 -4.02 -9.96
C ASP A 114 5.65 -3.29 -9.05
N LEU A 115 6.05 -2.99 -7.82
CA LEU A 115 5.37 -2.11 -6.90
C LEU A 115 6.40 -1.36 -6.06
N ASN A 116 6.48 -0.05 -6.25
CA ASN A 116 7.39 0.81 -5.51
C ASN A 116 6.68 2.03 -4.97
N PHE A 117 7.06 2.42 -3.77
CA PHE A 117 6.61 3.64 -3.11
C PHE A 117 7.81 4.54 -2.81
N SER A 118 7.66 5.83 -3.08
CA SER A 118 8.61 6.87 -2.68
C SER A 118 7.88 7.99 -1.97
N VAL A 119 8.31 8.31 -0.75
CA VAL A 119 7.73 9.37 0.08
C VAL A 119 8.55 10.64 -0.05
N LEU A 120 7.91 11.76 -0.33
CA LEU A 120 8.52 13.06 -0.56
C LEU A 120 7.86 14.14 0.33
N PRO A 121 8.60 15.00 1.03
CA PRO A 121 10.05 14.89 1.22
C PRO A 121 10.41 13.69 2.09
N GLN A 122 11.62 13.17 1.93
CA GLN A 122 12.13 12.04 2.73
C GLN A 122 12.48 12.44 4.19
N THR A 123 12.46 13.73 4.50
CA THR A 123 12.85 14.26 5.79
C THR A 123 11.72 14.15 6.81
N THR A 124 12.08 13.68 7.99
CA THR A 124 11.17 13.43 9.13
C THR A 124 10.64 14.68 9.81
N ASP A 125 11.27 15.83 9.59
CA ASP A 125 10.89 17.11 10.18
C ASP A 125 10.01 17.91 9.23
N SER A 126 8.73 17.60 9.23
CA SER A 126 7.72 18.46 8.61
C SER A 126 7.37 19.68 9.47
N ALA A 127 8.38 20.27 10.13
CA ALA A 127 8.22 21.57 10.82
C ALA A 127 7.79 22.66 9.84
N ASP A 128 8.04 22.47 8.55
CA ASP A 128 7.81 23.47 7.50
C ASP A 128 6.42 23.41 6.88
N GLY A 129 5.49 22.60 7.41
CA GLY A 129 4.14 22.47 6.83
C GLY A 129 4.10 21.85 5.44
N ALA A 130 5.22 21.29 4.97
CA ALA A 130 5.29 20.65 3.66
C ALA A 130 4.35 19.45 3.56
N GLN A 131 3.52 19.46 2.52
CA GLN A 131 2.60 18.38 2.25
C GLN A 131 3.35 17.11 1.82
N THR A 132 3.16 16.02 2.56
CA THR A 132 3.72 14.72 2.18
C THR A 132 3.10 14.23 0.87
N LYS A 133 3.94 13.77 -0.05
CA LYS A 133 3.55 13.20 -1.33
C LYS A 133 4.09 11.78 -1.43
N VAL A 134 3.35 10.89 -2.05
CA VAL A 134 3.76 9.52 -2.32
C VAL A 134 3.72 9.28 -3.82
N LEU A 135 4.87 8.93 -4.38
CA LEU A 135 4.95 8.42 -5.74
C LEU A 135 4.71 6.90 -5.69
N ILE A 136 3.70 6.44 -6.41
CA ILE A 136 3.38 5.03 -6.58
C ILE A 136 3.80 4.62 -7.99
N SER A 137 4.62 3.58 -8.12
CA SER A 137 4.94 2.95 -9.39
C SER A 137 4.43 1.51 -9.35
N LEU A 138 3.56 1.16 -10.28
CA LEU A 138 2.90 -0.13 -10.38
C LEU A 138 3.04 -0.71 -11.77
N GLY A 139 3.54 -1.94 -11.87
CA GLY A 139 3.59 -2.73 -13.09
C GLY A 139 2.77 -4.01 -12.93
N ILE A 140 1.99 -4.35 -13.95
CA ILE A 140 1.27 -5.61 -14.04
C ILE A 140 1.39 -6.22 -15.43
N GLU A 141 1.27 -7.53 -15.52
CA GLU A 141 1.20 -8.27 -16.77
C GLU A 141 0.04 -9.27 -16.76
N SER A 142 -0.50 -9.57 -17.93
CA SER A 142 -1.52 -10.58 -18.09
C SER A 142 -0.90 -11.99 -18.01
N LYS A 143 -1.46 -12.87 -17.18
CA LYS A 143 -1.04 -14.28 -17.15
C LYS A 143 -1.36 -15.02 -18.45
N LYS A 144 -2.45 -14.64 -19.10
CA LYS A 144 -2.90 -15.25 -20.36
C LYS A 144 -2.13 -14.76 -21.58
N TYR A 145 -1.74 -13.47 -21.60
CA TYR A 145 -1.04 -12.84 -22.71
C TYR A 145 0.17 -12.08 -22.17
N LYS A 146 1.31 -12.77 -22.07
CA LYS A 146 2.56 -12.24 -21.47
C LYS A 146 3.15 -11.02 -22.20
N ASP A 147 2.71 -10.75 -23.42
CA ASP A 147 3.04 -9.57 -24.20
C ASP A 147 2.24 -8.33 -23.78
N ILE A 148 1.14 -8.51 -23.07
CA ILE A 148 0.33 -7.39 -22.56
C ILE A 148 0.80 -7.03 -21.16
N LYS A 149 1.48 -5.88 -21.07
CA LYS A 149 2.02 -5.30 -19.84
C LYS A 149 1.58 -3.86 -19.69
N LEU A 150 1.35 -3.44 -18.48
CA LEU A 150 1.04 -2.05 -18.16
C LEU A 150 1.90 -1.60 -16.98
N LYS A 151 2.53 -0.44 -17.12
CA LYS A 151 3.23 0.25 -16.03
C LYS A 151 2.68 1.65 -15.89
N ILE A 152 2.35 2.04 -14.68
CA ILE A 152 1.81 3.35 -14.34
C ILE A 152 2.57 3.94 -13.16
N GLN A 153 2.71 5.26 -13.19
CA GLN A 153 3.20 6.03 -12.05
C GLN A 153 2.20 7.12 -11.72
N THR A 154 1.97 7.35 -10.44
CA THR A 154 1.10 8.42 -9.97
C THR A 154 1.66 9.05 -8.71
N LEU A 155 1.43 10.35 -8.56
CA LEU A 155 1.80 11.12 -7.38
C LEU A 155 0.55 11.46 -6.57
N VAL A 156 0.53 11.02 -5.33
CA VAL A 156 -0.59 11.25 -4.40
C VAL A 156 -0.13 12.14 -3.27
N SER A 157 -0.86 13.22 -3.01
CA SER A 157 -0.59 14.11 -1.88
C SER A 157 -1.51 13.79 -0.70
N THR A 158 -0.96 13.80 0.52
CA THR A 158 -1.77 13.75 1.73
C THR A 158 -2.57 15.05 1.85
N ARG A 159 -3.71 15.00 2.54
CA ARG A 159 -4.41 16.24 2.89
C ARG A 159 -3.69 16.92 4.05
N ASN A 160 -3.44 18.23 3.94
CA ASN A 160 -3.12 19.03 5.11
C ASN A 160 -4.40 19.18 5.91
N ARG A 161 -4.46 18.47 7.02
CA ARG A 161 -5.40 18.76 8.10
C ARG A 161 -4.54 19.14 9.29
N ASP A 162 -4.59 20.42 9.57
CA ASP A 162 -4.05 21.03 10.79
C ASP A 162 -4.78 20.47 12.02
#